data_26779a5effeec57d8a5c99c03eaa6e67
#
_entry.id   26779a5effeec57d8a5c99c03eaa6e67
#
_cell.length_a   1.000
_cell.length_b   1.000
_cell.length_c   1.000
_cell.angle_alpha   90.00
_cell.angle_beta   90.00
_cell.angle_gamma   90.00
#
_symmetry.space_group_name_H-M   'P 1'
#
loop_
_entity.id
_entity.type
_entity.pdbx_description
1 polymer ?
#
loop_
_entity_poly.entity_id
_entity_poly.type
_entity_poly.pdbx_seq_one_letter_code
_entity_poly.pdbx_strand_id
1 'polypeptide(L)'
;MLERAPPRPSSGAAGDAVRCRHDDAPSRRPWAVPAGRARGGQRRAGAVKLVAARTAVVAAAAGERRSAGAEPVAAAPADGAKLANGSAVAGISKLVTSNVGKSTNILWHDCPIGQTERQKLINQKGCVVWITGLSGSGKSTLACALSRELHSRGHLTYVLDGDNLRHGLNRDLSFKAEDRAENIRRVGEVAKLFADAGLICIASLISPYRSDRSACRNLLPKSSFIEVFLNAPIEVCEGRDPKGLYKLARAGKIKGFTGVDDPYEPPSDCEIVIQCKIGDCPSPQSMADQVVSYLEANGFLHD
;
A
#
# COMPACT_ATOMS: atom_id res chain seq x y z
N MET A 1 46.34 47.70 44.54
CA MET A 1 45.05 48.39 44.57
C MET A 1 44.00 47.32 44.58
N LEU A 2 43.36 47.22 45.74
CA LEU A 2 42.31 46.25 46.03
C LEU A 2 40.98 46.78 45.53
N GLU A 3 40.27 46.05 44.73
CA GLU A 3 38.89 46.41 44.37
C GLU A 3 37.91 45.25 44.74
N ARG A 4 36.89 45.67 45.48
CA ARG A 4 36.00 44.89 46.32
C ARG A 4 34.92 44.18 45.48
N ALA A 5 34.61 42.99 45.89
CA ALA A 5 33.39 42.26 45.49
C ALA A 5 32.13 42.86 46.13
N PRO A 6 30.96 42.84 45.45
CA PRO A 6 29.69 43.24 46.04
C PRO A 6 29.02 42.09 46.80
N PRO A 7 28.14 42.39 47.77
CA PRO A 7 27.62 41.47 48.76
C PRO A 7 26.45 40.62 48.24
N ARG A 8 26.27 39.45 48.85
CA ARG A 8 25.10 38.56 48.72
C ARG A 8 23.91 39.14 49.50
N PRO A 9 22.69 39.03 49.01
CA PRO A 9 21.50 39.20 49.84
C PRO A 9 21.09 37.89 50.53
N SER A 10 20.59 38.05 51.71
CA SER A 10 20.20 37.11 52.74
C SER A 10 18.93 36.32 52.44
N SER A 11 18.88 35.14 53.04
CA SER A 11 17.77 34.22 53.27
C SER A 11 16.44 34.88 53.77
N GLY A 12 15.31 34.37 53.28
CA GLY A 12 14.05 34.59 53.94
C GLY A 12 12.85 33.94 53.27
N ALA A 13 12.27 33.01 54.02
CA ALA A 13 10.87 32.64 54.09
C ALA A 13 10.32 31.51 53.15
N ALA A 14 9.92 30.48 53.83
CA ALA A 14 9.05 29.38 53.44
C ALA A 14 7.70 29.86 52.89
N GLY A 15 7.15 29.12 51.95
CA GLY A 15 5.78 29.32 51.43
C GLY A 15 5.35 28.24 50.47
N ASP A 16 4.61 27.28 50.97
CA ASP A 16 3.59 26.48 50.36
C ASP A 16 3.91 25.56 49.14
N ALA A 17 4.05 24.30 49.47
CA ALA A 17 3.88 23.17 48.59
C ALA A 17 2.41 23.11 48.08
N VAL A 18 2.18 23.52 46.86
CA VAL A 18 0.95 23.20 46.16
C VAL A 18 1.04 21.75 45.64
N ARG A 19 0.36 20.85 46.31
CA ARG A 19 0.06 19.49 45.85
C ARG A 19 -0.80 19.60 44.59
N CYS A 20 -0.24 19.29 43.45
CA CYS A 20 -1.03 18.97 42.28
C CYS A 20 -1.70 17.62 42.51
N ARG A 21 -3.03 17.67 42.68
CA ARG A 21 -3.90 16.50 42.65
C ARG A 21 -3.89 15.92 41.23
N HIS A 22 -3.64 14.64 41.12
CA HIS A 22 -3.98 13.85 39.96
C HIS A 22 -5.50 13.76 39.91
N ASP A 23 -6.12 14.48 38.99
CA ASP A 23 -7.50 14.31 38.62
C ASP A 23 -7.60 13.52 37.31
N ASP A 24 -8.10 12.34 37.44
CA ASP A 24 -8.91 11.49 36.59
C ASP A 24 -8.87 11.70 35.09
N ALA A 25 -8.30 10.72 34.39
CA ALA A 25 -8.55 10.44 32.99
C ALA A 25 -10.04 10.09 32.77
N PRO A 26 -10.73 10.67 31.79
CA PRO A 26 -12.11 10.27 31.48
C PRO A 26 -12.11 8.87 30.85
N SER A 27 -12.76 7.93 31.51
CA SER A 27 -13.10 6.60 31.01
C SER A 27 -13.83 6.70 29.67
N ARG A 28 -13.27 6.08 28.65
CA ARG A 28 -13.93 5.91 27.34
C ARG A 28 -15.18 5.05 27.54
N ARG A 29 -16.35 5.66 27.41
CA ARG A 29 -17.62 4.94 27.30
C ARG A 29 -17.68 4.25 25.93
N PRO A 30 -18.15 2.98 25.86
CA PRO A 30 -18.40 2.35 24.56
C PRO A 30 -19.58 3.05 23.88
N TRP A 31 -19.48 3.19 22.55
CA TRP A 31 -20.51 3.76 21.69
C TRP A 31 -21.83 2.99 21.85
N ALA A 32 -22.80 3.61 22.51
CA ALA A 32 -24.17 3.12 22.51
C ALA A 32 -24.85 3.55 21.20
N VAL A 33 -25.27 2.59 20.42
CA VAL A 33 -26.15 2.78 19.27
C VAL A 33 -27.51 3.20 19.77
N PRO A 34 -28.10 4.33 19.35
CA PRO A 34 -29.45 4.69 19.76
C PRO A 34 -30.47 3.76 19.09
N ALA A 35 -31.31 3.13 19.90
CA ALA A 35 -32.45 2.35 19.43
C ALA A 35 -33.48 3.29 18.78
N GLY A 36 -33.52 3.33 17.47
CA GLY A 36 -34.54 4.03 16.67
C GLY A 36 -35.84 3.26 16.68
N ARG A 37 -36.93 3.95 17.08
CA ARG A 37 -38.32 3.48 17.05
C ARG A 37 -38.72 2.93 15.68
N ALA A 38 -39.24 1.71 15.68
CA ALA A 38 -39.90 1.12 14.53
C ALA A 38 -41.11 1.95 14.10
N ARG A 39 -41.09 2.49 12.89
CA ARG A 39 -42.30 2.82 12.13
C ARG A 39 -42.36 1.89 10.93
N GLY A 40 -43.47 1.14 10.85
CA GLY A 40 -43.76 0.20 9.79
C GLY A 40 -43.75 0.87 8.43
N GLY A 41 -43.10 0.24 7.50
CA GLY A 41 -43.09 0.59 6.08
C GLY A 41 -42.55 -0.59 5.30
N GLN A 42 -43.43 -1.25 4.57
CA GLN A 42 -43.12 -2.32 3.61
C GLN A 42 -41.98 -1.86 2.69
N ARG A 43 -40.81 -2.50 2.75
CA ARG A 43 -39.79 -2.43 1.68
C ARG A 43 -39.14 -3.78 1.47
N ARG A 44 -39.62 -4.42 0.40
CA ARG A 44 -38.91 -5.07 -0.68
C ARG A 44 -37.97 -6.23 -0.32
N ALA A 45 -38.50 -7.42 -0.54
CA ALA A 45 -37.81 -8.65 -0.87
C ALA A 45 -36.98 -8.49 -2.18
N GLY A 46 -35.80 -7.86 -2.08
CA GLY A 46 -34.90 -7.72 -3.23
C GLY A 46 -33.48 -8.25 -2.98
N ALA A 47 -33.05 -8.30 -1.72
CA ALA A 47 -31.68 -8.67 -1.38
C ALA A 47 -31.44 -10.18 -1.23
N VAL A 48 -32.49 -10.99 -1.06
CA VAL A 48 -32.35 -12.45 -0.81
C VAL A 48 -32.19 -13.25 -2.11
N LYS A 49 -32.56 -12.70 -3.26
CA LYS A 49 -32.43 -13.42 -4.54
C LYS A 49 -31.02 -13.48 -5.14
N LEU A 50 -30.12 -12.59 -4.74
CA LEU A 50 -28.76 -12.55 -5.31
C LEU A 50 -27.81 -13.56 -4.68
N VAL A 51 -28.05 -13.94 -3.41
CA VAL A 51 -27.23 -14.95 -2.71
C VAL A 51 -27.62 -16.37 -3.14
N ALA A 52 -28.90 -16.62 -3.41
CA ALA A 52 -29.39 -17.93 -3.86
C ALA A 52 -28.94 -18.28 -5.29
N ALA A 53 -28.75 -17.28 -6.17
CA ALA A 53 -28.29 -17.52 -7.54
C ALA A 53 -26.80 -17.94 -7.63
N ARG A 54 -25.97 -17.54 -6.67
CA ARG A 54 -24.54 -17.95 -6.65
C ARG A 54 -24.32 -19.36 -6.13
N THR A 55 -25.21 -19.90 -5.29
CA THR A 55 -25.10 -21.27 -4.77
C THR A 55 -25.57 -22.32 -5.78
N ALA A 56 -26.48 -21.96 -6.71
CA ALA A 56 -26.96 -22.87 -7.74
C ALA A 56 -25.93 -23.17 -8.86
N VAL A 57 -25.03 -22.23 -9.16
CA VAL A 57 -23.99 -22.40 -10.20
C VAL A 57 -22.87 -23.32 -9.76
N VAL A 58 -22.59 -23.41 -8.45
CA VAL A 58 -21.55 -24.33 -7.92
C VAL A 58 -22.05 -25.77 -7.83
N ALA A 59 -23.34 -26.00 -7.69
CA ALA A 59 -23.93 -27.36 -7.63
C ALA A 59 -24.09 -28.01 -9.00
N ALA A 60 -24.17 -27.25 -10.09
CA ALA A 60 -24.33 -27.78 -11.46
C ALA A 60 -23.02 -28.28 -12.11
N ALA A 61 -21.85 -27.93 -11.54
CA ALA A 61 -20.53 -28.35 -12.06
C ALA A 61 -20.02 -29.68 -11.49
N ALA A 62 -20.73 -30.34 -10.58
CA ALA A 62 -20.31 -31.57 -9.90
C ALA A 62 -20.95 -32.86 -10.41
N GLY A 63 -21.73 -32.82 -11.48
CA GLY A 63 -22.49 -33.99 -11.93
C GLY A 63 -22.43 -34.24 -13.42
N GLU A 64 -21.26 -34.65 -13.92
CA GLU A 64 -21.21 -35.49 -15.14
C GLU A 64 -19.73 -35.90 -15.40
N ARG A 65 -19.35 -37.03 -14.82
CA ARG A 65 -18.29 -37.87 -15.37
C ARG A 65 -18.91 -39.23 -15.67
N ARG A 66 -19.26 -39.46 -16.91
CA ARG A 66 -19.48 -40.79 -17.45
C ARG A 66 -18.32 -41.16 -18.37
N SER A 67 -17.83 -42.34 -18.11
CA SER A 67 -16.84 -43.15 -18.80
C SER A 67 -17.04 -43.22 -20.31
N ALA A 68 -15.98 -43.07 -21.06
CA ALA A 68 -15.85 -43.64 -22.41
C ALA A 68 -14.47 -44.26 -22.59
N GLY A 69 -14.53 -45.48 -23.03
CA GLY A 69 -13.73 -46.57 -23.40
C GLY A 69 -12.30 -46.33 -23.88
N ALA A 70 -11.45 -47.24 -23.41
CA ALA A 70 -10.11 -47.48 -23.92
C ALA A 70 -10.22 -48.37 -25.17
N GLU A 71 -9.54 -48.03 -26.24
CA GLU A 71 -9.07 -48.98 -27.26
C GLU A 71 -7.54 -48.92 -27.42
N PRO A 72 -6.91 -50.05 -27.68
CA PRO A 72 -5.45 -50.16 -27.62
C PRO A 72 -4.82 -49.93 -29.00
N VAL A 73 -3.67 -49.23 -29.03
CA VAL A 73 -2.81 -49.17 -30.22
C VAL A 73 -1.47 -49.81 -29.92
N ALA A 74 -1.11 -50.64 -30.89
CA ALA A 74 -0.10 -51.67 -31.00
C ALA A 74 1.35 -51.28 -30.60
N ALA A 75 2.07 -52.31 -30.13
CA ALA A 75 3.50 -52.35 -29.91
C ALA A 75 4.28 -52.62 -31.21
N ALA A 76 5.49 -52.09 -31.30
CA ALA A 76 6.75 -52.73 -31.71
C ALA A 76 7.79 -51.71 -32.19
N PRO A 77 9.11 -52.02 -32.27
CA PRO A 77 9.90 -52.99 -31.51
C PRO A 77 11.11 -52.34 -30.78
N ALA A 78 11.73 -53.16 -29.97
CA ALA A 78 12.98 -52.90 -29.24
C ALA A 78 14.21 -52.90 -30.15
N ASP A 79 15.17 -52.03 -29.84
CA ASP A 79 16.59 -52.32 -30.01
C ASP A 79 17.40 -51.74 -28.86
N GLY A 80 18.33 -52.57 -28.41
CA GLY A 80 19.02 -52.43 -27.15
C GLY A 80 20.15 -51.41 -27.11
N ALA A 81 20.36 -50.84 -25.94
CA ALA A 81 21.69 -50.41 -25.49
C ALA A 81 21.71 -50.18 -23.96
N LYS A 82 22.55 -50.98 -23.32
CA LYS A 82 23.37 -50.78 -22.12
C LYS A 82 22.81 -50.00 -20.92
N LEU A 83 22.68 -50.80 -19.84
CA LEU A 83 22.59 -50.35 -18.44
C LEU A 83 23.69 -49.36 -18.06
N ALA A 84 23.28 -48.20 -17.59
CA ALA A 84 24.03 -47.40 -16.64
C ALA A 84 23.07 -47.02 -15.50
N ASN A 85 23.40 -47.47 -14.30
CA ASN A 85 22.69 -47.16 -13.05
C ASN A 85 22.66 -45.67 -12.80
N GLY A 86 21.46 -45.14 -12.63
CA GLY A 86 21.18 -43.79 -12.21
C GLY A 86 19.70 -43.56 -12.26
N SER A 87 18.98 -43.78 -11.16
CA SER A 87 17.59 -43.40 -11.03
C SER A 87 17.44 -41.90 -11.23
N ALA A 88 17.23 -41.48 -12.48
CA ALA A 88 16.77 -40.13 -12.79
C ALA A 88 15.27 -40.08 -12.56
N VAL A 89 14.84 -39.35 -11.52
CA VAL A 89 13.48 -38.93 -11.38
C VAL A 89 13.18 -37.98 -12.57
N ALA A 90 12.45 -38.50 -13.54
CA ALA A 90 11.99 -37.73 -14.69
C ALA A 90 11.07 -36.62 -14.18
N GLY A 91 11.48 -35.36 -14.37
CA GLY A 91 10.64 -34.18 -14.06
C GLY A 91 11.33 -32.99 -13.44
N ILE A 92 12.65 -33.05 -13.17
CA ILE A 92 13.37 -31.85 -12.66
C ILE A 92 14.27 -31.30 -13.78
N SER A 93 13.66 -30.74 -14.79
CA SER A 93 14.38 -29.94 -15.78
C SER A 93 14.74 -28.60 -15.20
N LYS A 94 16.02 -28.37 -14.92
CA LYS A 94 16.67 -27.13 -14.49
C LYS A 94 16.18 -26.54 -13.19
N LEU A 95 16.73 -27.00 -12.08
CA LEU A 95 16.87 -26.21 -10.85
C LEU A 95 17.70 -24.96 -11.18
N VAL A 96 17.03 -23.87 -11.53
CA VAL A 96 17.66 -22.56 -11.55
C VAL A 96 17.70 -22.09 -10.11
N THR A 97 18.79 -22.41 -9.41
CA THR A 97 19.07 -21.81 -8.12
C THR A 97 19.38 -20.34 -8.36
N SER A 98 18.46 -19.46 -7.99
CA SER A 98 18.69 -18.02 -8.04
C SER A 98 19.32 -17.57 -6.73
N ASN A 99 20.50 -16.95 -6.82
CA ASN A 99 21.10 -16.21 -5.72
C ASN A 99 20.43 -14.84 -5.65
N VAL A 100 19.45 -14.68 -4.76
CA VAL A 100 18.78 -13.40 -4.55
C VAL A 100 19.14 -12.86 -3.16
N GLY A 101 19.86 -11.76 -3.11
CA GLY A 101 20.33 -11.16 -1.87
C GLY A 101 21.30 -12.09 -1.11
N LYS A 102 20.98 -12.40 0.14
CA LYS A 102 21.78 -13.30 1.01
C LYS A 102 21.35 -14.77 0.95
N SER A 103 20.29 -15.07 0.23
CA SER A 103 19.75 -16.44 0.14
C SER A 103 20.35 -17.17 -1.06
N THR A 104 20.94 -18.37 -0.80
CA THR A 104 21.64 -19.18 -1.81
C THR A 104 20.91 -20.47 -2.19
N ASN A 105 19.87 -20.85 -1.42
CA ASN A 105 19.16 -22.13 -1.54
C ASN A 105 17.67 -21.92 -1.78
N ILE A 106 17.31 -20.99 -2.66
CA ILE A 106 15.92 -20.73 -3.00
C ILE A 106 15.61 -21.23 -4.40
N LEU A 107 14.40 -21.77 -4.56
CA LEU A 107 13.82 -22.19 -5.81
C LEU A 107 12.48 -21.48 -5.98
N TRP A 108 12.26 -20.94 -7.17
CA TRP A 108 10.95 -20.41 -7.50
C TRP A 108 9.96 -21.54 -7.76
N HIS A 109 8.83 -21.53 -7.08
CA HIS A 109 7.74 -22.49 -7.28
C HIS A 109 6.62 -21.85 -8.09
N ASP A 110 6.36 -22.41 -9.25
CA ASP A 110 5.23 -21.98 -10.07
C ASP A 110 3.92 -22.59 -9.56
N CYS A 111 2.91 -21.76 -9.42
CA CYS A 111 1.56 -22.18 -9.06
C CYS A 111 0.68 -22.17 -10.31
N PRO A 112 -0.15 -23.20 -10.56
CA PRO A 112 -1.09 -23.19 -11.68
C PRO A 112 -2.16 -22.10 -11.58
N ILE A 113 -2.40 -21.56 -10.37
CA ILE A 113 -3.26 -20.40 -10.17
C ILE A 113 -2.37 -19.14 -10.20
N GLY A 114 -2.28 -18.53 -11.36
CA GLY A 114 -1.53 -17.31 -11.61
C GLY A 114 -2.35 -16.02 -11.43
N GLN A 115 -1.77 -14.90 -11.85
CA GLN A 115 -2.41 -13.58 -11.81
C GLN A 115 -3.71 -13.55 -12.61
N THR A 116 -3.72 -14.14 -13.80
CA THR A 116 -4.89 -14.16 -14.68
C THR A 116 -6.09 -14.86 -14.05
N GLU A 117 -5.86 -16.00 -13.38
CA GLU A 117 -6.89 -16.77 -12.71
C GLU A 117 -7.46 -15.98 -11.51
N ARG A 118 -6.59 -15.33 -10.73
CA ARG A 118 -7.02 -14.48 -9.61
C ARG A 118 -7.84 -13.28 -10.07
N GLN A 119 -7.38 -12.58 -11.11
CA GLN A 119 -8.09 -11.43 -11.68
C GLN A 119 -9.47 -11.83 -12.25
N LYS A 120 -9.56 -12.98 -12.95
CA LYS A 120 -10.83 -13.52 -13.43
C LYS A 120 -11.80 -13.84 -12.29
N LEU A 121 -11.28 -14.40 -11.17
CA LEU A 121 -12.13 -14.78 -10.04
C LEU A 121 -12.83 -13.59 -9.40
N ILE A 122 -12.14 -12.45 -9.29
CA ILE A 122 -12.69 -11.23 -8.70
C ILE A 122 -13.21 -10.23 -9.74
N ASN A 123 -13.09 -10.57 -11.04
CA ASN A 123 -13.45 -9.71 -12.16
C ASN A 123 -12.82 -8.31 -12.06
N GLN A 124 -11.53 -8.25 -11.73
CA GLN A 124 -10.81 -6.99 -11.53
C GLN A 124 -9.36 -7.12 -11.97
N LYS A 125 -8.86 -6.14 -12.71
CA LYS A 125 -7.47 -6.03 -13.10
C LYS A 125 -6.67 -5.32 -12.01
N GLY A 126 -5.68 -6.00 -11.45
CA GLY A 126 -4.82 -5.43 -10.41
C GLY A 126 -3.80 -4.46 -10.97
N CYS A 127 -3.54 -3.40 -10.21
CA CYS A 127 -2.48 -2.43 -10.50
C CYS A 127 -1.99 -1.76 -9.21
N VAL A 128 -0.89 -1.00 -9.33
CA VAL A 128 -0.36 -0.18 -8.25
C VAL A 128 -0.54 1.29 -8.63
N VAL A 129 -1.25 2.04 -7.81
CA VAL A 129 -1.31 3.50 -7.86
C VAL A 129 -0.32 4.03 -6.83
N TRP A 130 0.81 4.53 -7.30
CA TRP A 130 1.92 5.00 -6.47
C TRP A 130 1.88 6.52 -6.31
N ILE A 131 1.42 6.99 -5.15
CA ILE A 131 1.28 8.42 -4.87
C ILE A 131 2.55 8.92 -4.19
N THR A 132 3.24 9.86 -4.84
CA THR A 132 4.46 10.50 -4.34
C THR A 132 4.30 12.02 -4.21
N GLY A 133 5.15 12.64 -3.38
CA GLY A 133 5.15 14.08 -3.11
C GLY A 133 5.63 14.42 -1.70
N LEU A 134 5.83 15.69 -1.40
CA LEU A 134 6.34 16.19 -0.12
C LEU A 134 5.46 15.81 1.08
N SER A 135 6.01 15.86 2.27
CA SER A 135 5.21 15.79 3.51
C SER A 135 4.16 16.92 3.50
N GLY A 136 2.95 16.66 3.98
CA GLY A 136 1.88 17.69 3.96
C GLY A 136 1.26 17.97 2.59
N SER A 137 1.70 17.33 1.48
CA SER A 137 1.12 17.55 0.15
C SER A 137 -0.32 17.03 0.01
N GLY A 138 -0.77 16.10 0.86
CA GLY A 138 -2.12 15.54 0.83
C GLY A 138 -2.22 14.10 0.31
N LYS A 139 -1.11 13.37 0.21
CA LYS A 139 -1.06 11.99 -0.30
C LYS A 139 -2.03 11.04 0.39
N SER A 140 -2.00 10.95 1.71
CA SER A 140 -2.89 10.09 2.49
C SER A 140 -4.36 10.48 2.33
N THR A 141 -4.62 11.77 2.18
CA THR A 141 -5.97 12.30 1.92
C THR A 141 -6.48 11.85 0.55
N LEU A 142 -5.64 11.98 -0.49
CA LEU A 142 -5.94 11.46 -1.82
C LEU A 142 -6.13 9.95 -1.80
N ALA A 143 -5.23 9.21 -1.15
CA ALA A 143 -5.31 7.75 -1.08
C ALA A 143 -6.64 7.28 -0.47
N CYS A 144 -7.08 7.93 0.62
CA CYS A 144 -8.37 7.64 1.26
C CYS A 144 -9.57 8.03 0.38
N ALA A 145 -9.51 9.18 -0.31
CA ALA A 145 -10.58 9.61 -1.21
C ALA A 145 -10.71 8.67 -2.41
N LEU A 146 -9.58 8.32 -3.04
CA LEU A 146 -9.52 7.37 -4.15
C LEU A 146 -10.02 5.99 -3.76
N SER A 147 -9.57 5.46 -2.61
CA SER A 147 -10.04 4.15 -2.13
C SER A 147 -11.54 4.13 -1.88
N ARG A 148 -12.12 5.21 -1.33
CA ARG A 148 -13.56 5.34 -1.12
C ARG A 148 -14.32 5.38 -2.44
N GLU A 149 -13.85 6.15 -3.40
CA GLU A 149 -14.47 6.28 -4.72
C GLU A 149 -14.47 4.93 -5.45
N LEU A 150 -13.33 4.26 -5.51
CA LEU A 150 -13.22 2.94 -6.14
C LEU A 150 -14.07 1.88 -5.41
N HIS A 151 -14.12 1.91 -4.08
CA HIS A 151 -14.97 1.01 -3.30
C HIS A 151 -16.46 1.25 -3.59
N SER A 152 -16.90 2.52 -3.73
CA SER A 152 -18.29 2.84 -4.08
C SER A 152 -18.71 2.30 -5.46
N ARG A 153 -17.73 2.11 -6.34
CA ARG A 153 -17.88 1.52 -7.68
C ARG A 153 -17.72 -0.02 -7.70
N GLY A 154 -17.54 -0.65 -6.54
CA GLY A 154 -17.44 -2.10 -6.41
C GLY A 154 -16.01 -2.65 -6.59
N HIS A 155 -14.99 -1.79 -6.64
CA HIS A 155 -13.60 -2.23 -6.79
C HIS A 155 -12.92 -2.48 -5.44
N LEU A 156 -12.20 -3.61 -5.35
CA LEU A 156 -11.43 -3.97 -4.18
C LEU A 156 -10.09 -3.24 -4.20
N THR A 157 -9.88 -2.39 -3.20
CA THR A 157 -8.65 -1.60 -3.05
C THR A 157 -7.95 -1.87 -1.72
N TYR A 158 -6.64 -1.62 -1.66
CA TYR A 158 -5.90 -1.60 -0.40
C TYR A 158 -4.96 -0.40 -0.35
N VAL A 159 -5.00 0.36 0.74
CA VAL A 159 -4.13 1.53 0.93
C VAL A 159 -2.91 1.12 1.75
N LEU A 160 -1.72 1.29 1.17
CA LEU A 160 -0.42 1.16 1.83
C LEU A 160 0.09 2.57 2.16
N ASP A 161 -0.27 3.09 3.33
CA ASP A 161 0.21 4.39 3.81
C ASP A 161 1.54 4.24 4.55
N GLY A 162 2.50 5.12 4.25
CA GLY A 162 3.86 5.04 4.77
C GLY A 162 3.94 5.12 6.30
N ASP A 163 3.09 5.91 6.95
CA ASP A 163 3.06 5.99 8.40
C ASP A 163 2.44 4.73 9.01
N ASN A 164 1.34 4.24 8.43
CA ASN A 164 0.67 3.03 8.90
C ASN A 164 1.60 1.81 8.82
N LEU A 165 2.35 1.66 7.74
CA LEU A 165 3.29 0.56 7.56
C LEU A 165 4.42 0.57 8.59
N ARG A 166 4.81 1.73 9.10
CA ARG A 166 5.81 1.87 10.16
C ARG A 166 5.29 1.43 11.55
N HIS A 167 3.99 1.26 11.73
CA HIS A 167 3.44 0.64 12.95
C HIS A 167 3.51 -0.90 12.92
N GLY A 168 3.72 -1.51 11.75
CA GLY A 168 3.73 -2.96 11.57
C GLY A 168 4.91 -3.44 10.74
N LEU A 169 4.70 -3.59 9.43
CA LEU A 169 5.65 -4.19 8.48
C LEU A 169 7.06 -3.58 8.55
N ASN A 170 7.14 -2.26 8.72
CA ASN A 170 8.38 -1.49 8.69
C ASN A 170 8.72 -0.85 10.05
N ARG A 171 8.23 -1.44 11.17
CA ARG A 171 8.48 -0.91 12.53
C ARG A 171 9.95 -0.93 12.96
N ASP A 172 10.75 -1.77 12.32
CA ASP A 172 12.18 -1.91 12.53
C ASP A 172 13.01 -0.86 11.80
N LEU A 173 12.40 -0.07 10.90
CA LEU A 173 13.08 0.92 10.09
C LEU A 173 12.97 2.32 10.70
N SER A 174 14.10 3.03 10.74
CA SER A 174 14.21 4.43 11.13
C SER A 174 13.96 5.37 9.92
N PHE A 175 14.34 6.65 10.07
CA PHE A 175 14.30 7.64 8.99
C PHE A 175 15.69 7.93 8.37
N LYS A 176 16.72 7.11 8.66
CA LYS A 176 18.01 7.16 7.97
C LYS A 176 17.83 6.84 6.48
N ALA A 177 18.77 7.27 5.65
CA ALA A 177 18.65 7.11 4.19
C ALA A 177 18.47 5.63 3.78
N GLU A 178 19.27 4.74 4.37
CA GLU A 178 19.20 3.30 4.09
C GLU A 178 17.85 2.70 4.47
N ASP A 179 17.33 3.07 5.65
CA ASP A 179 16.04 2.60 6.14
C ASP A 179 14.87 3.15 5.33
N ARG A 180 15.01 4.36 4.78
CA ARG A 180 14.00 4.93 3.87
C ARG A 180 13.98 4.18 2.54
N ALA A 181 15.14 3.88 1.95
CA ALA A 181 15.24 3.07 0.74
C ALA A 181 14.65 1.67 0.95
N GLU A 182 14.99 1.01 2.06
CA GLU A 182 14.44 -0.30 2.42
C GLU A 182 12.93 -0.25 2.66
N ASN A 183 12.42 0.82 3.27
CA ASN A 183 10.98 1.04 3.42
C ASN A 183 10.28 1.08 2.05
N ILE A 184 10.83 1.82 1.08
CA ILE A 184 10.27 1.89 -0.28
C ILE A 184 10.32 0.51 -0.96
N ARG A 185 11.45 -0.18 -0.86
CA ARG A 185 11.62 -1.52 -1.43
C ARG A 185 10.57 -2.51 -0.89
N ARG A 186 10.39 -2.58 0.45
CA ARG A 186 9.39 -3.46 1.07
C ARG A 186 7.96 -3.13 0.63
N VAL A 187 7.64 -1.84 0.54
CA VAL A 187 6.31 -1.41 0.06
C VAL A 187 6.10 -1.80 -1.39
N GLY A 188 7.11 -1.65 -2.25
CA GLY A 188 7.06 -2.08 -3.65
C GLY A 188 6.76 -3.57 -3.81
N GLU A 189 7.45 -4.42 -3.04
CA GLU A 189 7.20 -5.87 -3.05
C GLU A 189 5.79 -6.23 -2.58
N VAL A 190 5.31 -5.62 -1.50
CA VAL A 190 3.95 -5.86 -1.01
C VAL A 190 2.90 -5.36 -2.00
N ALA A 191 3.10 -4.17 -2.58
CA ALA A 191 2.21 -3.62 -3.59
C ALA A 191 2.09 -4.54 -4.82
N LYS A 192 3.22 -5.12 -5.27
CA LYS A 192 3.24 -6.14 -6.33
C LYS A 192 2.36 -7.33 -5.99
N LEU A 193 2.45 -7.87 -4.77
CA LEU A 193 1.63 -9.01 -4.34
C LEU A 193 0.13 -8.68 -4.37
N PHE A 194 -0.26 -7.48 -3.94
CA PHE A 194 -1.66 -7.04 -4.02
C PHE A 194 -2.13 -6.91 -5.47
N ALA A 195 -1.32 -6.30 -6.33
CA ALA A 195 -1.65 -6.18 -7.76
C ALA A 195 -1.73 -7.55 -8.44
N ASP A 196 -0.84 -8.48 -8.09
CA ASP A 196 -0.88 -9.87 -8.58
C ASP A 196 -2.14 -10.61 -8.11
N ALA A 197 -2.61 -10.32 -6.89
CA ALA A 197 -3.88 -10.83 -6.40
C ALA A 197 -5.11 -10.22 -7.08
N GLY A 198 -4.94 -9.20 -7.94
CA GLY A 198 -6.02 -8.53 -8.66
C GLY A 198 -6.55 -7.26 -7.98
N LEU A 199 -5.93 -6.80 -6.90
CA LEU A 199 -6.35 -5.59 -6.18
C LEU A 199 -5.76 -4.32 -6.82
N ILE A 200 -6.48 -3.21 -6.67
CA ILE A 200 -5.92 -1.88 -6.91
C ILE A 200 -5.21 -1.46 -5.64
N CYS A 201 -3.88 -1.56 -5.63
CA CYS A 201 -3.05 -1.20 -4.49
C CYS A 201 -2.68 0.28 -4.55
N ILE A 202 -3.06 1.07 -3.55
CA ILE A 202 -2.79 2.50 -3.47
C ILE A 202 -1.65 2.72 -2.48
N ALA A 203 -0.43 2.95 -2.97
CA ALA A 203 0.75 3.22 -2.15
C ALA A 203 0.92 4.73 -1.95
N SER A 204 0.95 5.20 -0.71
CA SER A 204 1.02 6.61 -0.32
C SER A 204 2.29 6.88 0.49
N LEU A 205 3.34 7.35 -0.17
CA LEU A 205 4.66 7.58 0.43
C LEU A 205 5.31 8.85 -0.14
N ILE A 206 6.25 9.46 0.60
CA ILE A 206 7.08 10.54 0.07
C ILE A 206 7.89 10.02 -1.12
N SER A 207 8.59 8.88 -0.95
CA SER A 207 9.46 8.23 -1.96
C SER A 207 10.28 9.25 -2.75
N PRO A 208 11.26 9.93 -2.11
CA PRO A 208 11.86 11.13 -2.66
C PRO A 208 12.76 10.89 -3.87
N TYR A 209 13.36 9.70 -3.98
CA TYR A 209 14.34 9.40 -5.02
C TYR A 209 13.72 8.68 -6.21
N ARG A 210 14.07 9.13 -7.44
CA ARG A 210 13.61 8.51 -8.69
C ARG A 210 14.06 7.06 -8.81
N SER A 211 15.29 6.76 -8.37
CA SER A 211 15.85 5.40 -8.38
C SER A 211 14.95 4.40 -7.65
N ASP A 212 14.48 4.77 -6.45
CA ASP A 212 13.67 3.90 -5.62
C ASP A 212 12.28 3.67 -6.24
N ARG A 213 11.66 4.73 -6.78
CA ARG A 213 10.38 4.62 -7.49
C ARG A 213 10.50 3.79 -8.76
N SER A 214 11.59 4.00 -9.53
CA SER A 214 11.88 3.20 -10.73
C SER A 214 12.12 1.73 -10.40
N ALA A 215 12.80 1.43 -9.29
CA ALA A 215 12.98 0.06 -8.83
C ALA A 215 11.63 -0.61 -8.52
N CYS A 216 10.71 0.08 -7.86
CA CYS A 216 9.36 -0.42 -7.60
C CYS A 216 8.55 -0.60 -8.90
N ARG A 217 8.64 0.34 -9.83
CA ARG A 217 8.00 0.24 -11.16
C ARG A 217 8.46 -1.00 -11.91
N ASN A 218 9.75 -1.31 -11.85
CA ASN A 218 10.34 -2.48 -12.53
C ASN A 218 9.92 -3.84 -11.94
N LEU A 219 9.27 -3.87 -10.78
CA LEU A 219 8.72 -5.09 -10.20
C LEU A 219 7.44 -5.57 -10.91
N LEU A 220 6.79 -4.69 -11.68
CA LEU A 220 5.49 -4.93 -12.30
C LEU A 220 5.59 -4.84 -13.83
N PRO A 221 4.60 -5.39 -14.56
CA PRO A 221 4.41 -5.08 -15.97
C PRO A 221 4.26 -3.56 -16.17
N LYS A 222 4.81 -3.02 -17.26
CA LYS A 222 4.88 -1.56 -17.51
C LYS A 222 3.54 -0.83 -17.34
N SER A 223 2.43 -1.45 -17.75
CA SER A 223 1.11 -0.85 -17.66
C SER A 223 0.46 -0.94 -16.27
N SER A 224 1.03 -1.71 -15.34
CA SER A 224 0.40 -1.98 -14.03
C SER A 224 0.93 -1.12 -12.90
N PHE A 225 1.84 -0.18 -13.18
CA PHE A 225 2.35 0.80 -12.22
C PHE A 225 1.98 2.20 -12.69
N ILE A 226 1.15 2.88 -11.92
CA ILE A 226 0.64 4.23 -12.22
C ILE A 226 1.22 5.18 -11.17
N GLU A 227 2.15 6.03 -11.57
CA GLU A 227 2.77 7.01 -10.69
C GLU A 227 1.96 8.30 -10.68
N VAL A 228 1.53 8.70 -9.49
CA VAL A 228 0.74 9.94 -9.26
C VAL A 228 1.60 10.91 -8.46
N PHE A 229 1.98 12.01 -9.08
CA PHE A 229 2.77 13.06 -8.45
C PHE A 229 1.86 14.17 -7.92
N LEU A 230 1.80 14.30 -6.58
CA LEU A 230 1.20 15.49 -5.96
C LEU A 230 2.23 16.63 -5.94
N ASN A 231 2.18 17.46 -6.97
CA ASN A 231 3.07 18.61 -7.12
C ASN A 231 2.54 19.80 -6.32
N ALA A 232 2.83 19.82 -5.03
CA ALA A 232 2.49 20.91 -4.13
C ALA A 232 3.76 21.71 -3.78
N PRO A 233 3.74 23.05 -3.91
CA PRO A 233 4.82 23.91 -3.45
C PRO A 233 5.13 23.67 -1.97
N ILE A 234 6.42 23.80 -1.60
CA ILE A 234 6.84 23.55 -0.22
C ILE A 234 6.13 24.50 0.76
N GLU A 235 5.86 25.71 0.35
CA GLU A 235 5.16 26.73 1.15
C GLU A 235 3.73 26.27 1.51
N VAL A 236 3.06 25.60 0.57
CA VAL A 236 1.74 25.00 0.82
C VAL A 236 1.84 23.86 1.81
N CYS A 237 2.86 23.01 1.66
CA CYS A 237 3.08 21.87 2.55
C CYS A 237 3.48 22.33 3.96
N GLU A 238 4.34 23.32 4.08
CA GLU A 238 4.74 23.97 5.34
C GLU A 238 3.57 24.68 6.02
N GLY A 239 2.76 25.42 5.26
CA GLY A 239 1.58 26.08 5.80
C GLY A 239 0.56 25.11 6.39
N ARG A 240 0.45 23.90 5.82
CA ARG A 240 -0.42 22.84 6.34
C ARG A 240 0.17 22.17 7.59
N ASP A 241 1.41 21.77 7.52
CA ASP A 241 2.25 21.04 8.52
C ASP A 241 1.44 20.28 9.60
N PRO A 242 0.57 19.33 9.23
CA PRO A 242 -0.40 18.72 10.14
C PRO A 242 0.26 17.92 11.28
N LYS A 243 1.54 17.58 11.12
CA LYS A 243 2.35 16.82 12.10
C LYS A 243 3.37 17.71 12.84
N GLY A 244 3.49 18.99 12.50
CA GLY A 244 4.49 19.91 13.05
C GLY A 244 5.93 19.58 12.65
N LEU A 245 6.12 18.74 11.62
CA LEU A 245 7.45 18.25 11.23
C LEU A 245 8.30 19.32 10.54
N TYR A 246 7.70 20.20 9.73
CA TYR A 246 8.40 21.33 9.12
C TYR A 246 8.95 22.30 10.18
N LYS A 247 8.15 22.61 11.19
CA LYS A 247 8.58 23.45 12.31
C LYS A 247 9.79 22.84 13.03
N LEU A 248 9.80 21.52 13.24
CA LEU A 248 10.91 20.82 13.87
C LEU A 248 12.16 20.76 12.97
N ALA A 249 11.98 20.54 11.65
CA ALA A 249 13.07 20.53 10.68
C ALA A 249 13.71 21.92 10.56
N ARG A 250 12.93 22.98 10.41
CA ARG A 250 13.43 24.37 10.35
C ARG A 250 14.11 24.80 11.64
N ALA A 251 13.71 24.25 12.79
CA ALA A 251 14.38 24.47 14.08
C ALA A 251 15.62 23.59 14.27
N GLY A 252 16.03 22.78 13.27
CA GLY A 252 17.20 21.90 13.33
C GLY A 252 17.03 20.69 14.28
N LYS A 253 15.80 20.43 14.77
CA LYS A 253 15.49 19.31 15.67
C LYS A 253 15.32 17.98 14.93
N ILE A 254 15.00 18.01 13.65
CA ILE A 254 14.96 16.85 12.75
C ILE A 254 15.95 17.14 11.62
N LYS A 255 16.82 16.17 11.31
CA LYS A 255 17.75 16.19 10.19
C LYS A 255 17.33 15.22 9.10
N GLY A 256 17.73 15.47 7.85
CA GLY A 256 17.38 14.64 6.71
C GLY A 256 15.89 14.72 6.37
N PHE A 257 15.27 15.87 6.57
CA PHE A 257 13.86 16.06 6.26
C PHE A 257 13.68 16.46 4.80
N THR A 258 12.97 15.64 4.05
CA THR A 258 12.74 15.82 2.61
C THR A 258 12.08 17.17 2.30
N GLY A 259 12.73 17.95 1.44
CA GLY A 259 12.28 19.28 1.03
C GLY A 259 12.84 20.41 1.89
N VAL A 260 13.58 20.13 2.98
CA VAL A 260 14.24 21.13 3.82
C VAL A 260 15.75 20.99 3.74
N ASP A 261 16.30 19.89 4.21
CA ASP A 261 17.74 19.56 4.21
C ASP A 261 18.07 18.26 3.47
N ASP A 262 17.05 17.58 2.92
CA ASP A 262 17.19 16.42 2.06
C ASP A 262 16.38 16.64 0.77
N PRO A 263 16.91 16.28 -0.43
CA PRO A 263 16.26 16.58 -1.68
C PRO A 263 15.01 15.72 -1.92
N TYR A 264 14.09 16.27 -2.70
CA TYR A 264 13.01 15.53 -3.35
C TYR A 264 13.22 15.62 -4.87
N GLU A 265 13.29 14.48 -5.53
CA GLU A 265 13.43 14.38 -6.99
C GLU A 265 12.06 14.20 -7.63
N PRO A 266 11.47 15.26 -8.23
CA PRO A 266 10.20 15.13 -8.93
C PRO A 266 10.25 14.06 -10.01
N PRO A 267 9.17 13.28 -10.24
CA PRO A 267 9.08 12.39 -11.39
C PRO A 267 9.28 13.13 -12.71
N SER A 268 9.91 12.47 -13.70
CA SER A 268 10.11 13.03 -15.04
C SER A 268 8.99 12.64 -16.02
N ASP A 269 8.42 11.45 -15.82
CA ASP A 269 7.51 10.79 -16.76
C ASP A 269 6.43 9.96 -16.04
N CYS A 270 5.86 10.55 -14.97
CA CYS A 270 4.74 9.92 -14.27
C CYS A 270 3.44 10.02 -15.09
N GLU A 271 2.53 9.09 -14.83
CA GLU A 271 1.26 8.99 -15.54
C GLU A 271 0.32 10.13 -15.20
N ILE A 272 0.36 10.63 -13.94
CA ILE A 272 -0.56 11.67 -13.47
C ILE A 272 0.20 12.71 -12.66
N VAL A 273 0.03 13.99 -13.00
CA VAL A 273 0.52 15.12 -12.20
C VAL A 273 -0.69 15.90 -11.67
N ILE A 274 -0.84 15.93 -10.36
CA ILE A 274 -1.86 16.75 -9.70
C ILE A 274 -1.21 18.01 -9.19
N GLN A 275 -1.56 19.15 -9.78
CA GLN A 275 -1.01 20.45 -9.44
C GLN A 275 -1.77 21.08 -8.26
N CYS A 276 -1.02 21.42 -7.20
CA CYS A 276 -1.44 22.35 -6.17
C CYS A 276 -0.73 23.69 -6.38
N LYS A 277 -1.48 24.81 -6.27
CA LYS A 277 -0.92 26.15 -6.26
C LYS A 277 -1.19 26.81 -4.92
N ILE A 278 -0.46 27.86 -4.60
CA ILE A 278 -0.73 28.66 -3.40
C ILE A 278 -2.15 29.25 -3.52
N GLY A 279 -3.01 28.94 -2.55
CA GLY A 279 -4.40 29.40 -2.54
C GLY A 279 -5.35 28.63 -3.48
N ASP A 280 -4.84 27.72 -4.32
CA ASP A 280 -5.65 26.98 -5.29
C ASP A 280 -5.15 25.52 -5.36
N CYS A 281 -5.61 24.69 -4.42
CA CYS A 281 -5.36 23.25 -4.43
C CYS A 281 -6.66 22.50 -4.73
N PRO A 282 -6.64 21.48 -5.62
CA PRO A 282 -7.80 20.66 -5.89
C PRO A 282 -8.36 20.02 -4.61
N SER A 283 -9.68 19.82 -4.57
CA SER A 283 -10.30 19.09 -3.48
C SER A 283 -9.87 17.62 -3.51
N PRO A 284 -9.92 16.89 -2.38
CA PRO A 284 -9.60 15.45 -2.36
C PRO A 284 -10.42 14.63 -3.35
N GLN A 285 -11.70 14.99 -3.55
CA GLN A 285 -12.56 14.33 -4.54
C GLN A 285 -12.09 14.61 -5.97
N SER A 286 -11.83 15.87 -6.32
CA SER A 286 -11.34 16.22 -7.66
C SER A 286 -9.98 15.57 -7.98
N MET A 287 -9.12 15.38 -6.98
CA MET A 287 -7.88 14.63 -7.16
C MET A 287 -8.14 13.15 -7.43
N ALA A 288 -9.08 12.55 -6.69
CA ALA A 288 -9.46 11.15 -6.88
C ALA A 288 -10.10 10.93 -8.26
N ASP A 289 -10.98 11.84 -8.69
CA ASP A 289 -11.64 11.77 -10.00
C ASP A 289 -10.64 11.77 -11.16
N GLN A 290 -9.54 12.54 -11.06
CA GLN A 290 -8.47 12.54 -12.07
C GLN A 290 -7.81 11.16 -12.17
N VAL A 291 -7.55 10.51 -11.03
CA VAL A 291 -6.94 9.16 -11.01
C VAL A 291 -7.92 8.12 -11.52
N VAL A 292 -9.18 8.20 -11.13
CA VAL A 292 -10.24 7.30 -11.60
C VAL A 292 -10.39 7.38 -13.12
N SER A 293 -10.49 8.59 -13.66
CA SER A 293 -10.59 8.81 -15.11
C SER A 293 -9.40 8.21 -15.88
N TYR A 294 -8.19 8.29 -15.30
CA TYR A 294 -7.02 7.62 -15.89
C TYR A 294 -7.17 6.10 -15.86
N LEU A 295 -7.62 5.53 -14.73
CA LEU A 295 -7.80 4.08 -14.58
C LEU A 295 -8.88 3.54 -15.55
N GLU A 296 -9.99 4.26 -15.74
CA GLU A 296 -11.05 3.95 -16.72
C GLU A 296 -10.49 3.97 -18.15
N ALA A 297 -9.84 5.06 -18.53
CA ALA A 297 -9.28 5.24 -19.87
C ALA A 297 -8.24 4.17 -20.25
N ASN A 298 -7.58 3.55 -19.25
CA ASN A 298 -6.56 2.50 -19.46
C ASN A 298 -7.09 1.07 -19.16
N GLY A 299 -8.39 0.89 -19.00
CA GLY A 299 -9.04 -0.41 -18.86
C GLY A 299 -8.68 -1.16 -17.57
N PHE A 300 -8.51 -0.43 -16.46
CA PHE A 300 -8.39 -1.00 -15.12
C PHE A 300 -9.73 -1.11 -14.41
N LEU A 301 -10.66 -0.24 -14.77
CA LEU A 301 -12.02 -0.25 -14.27
C LEU A 301 -12.96 -0.69 -15.41
N HIS A 302 -13.85 -1.61 -15.11
CA HIS A 302 -14.89 -2.06 -16.01
C HIS A 302 -16.23 -1.67 -15.37
N ASP A 303 -17.15 -1.15 -16.19
CA ASP A 303 -18.54 -0.84 -15.80
C ASP A 303 -19.32 -2.11 -15.41
#